data_7e859c0f27c4978caa39c71ed8642be2
#
_entry.id   7e859c0f27c4978caa39c71ed8642be2
#
_cell.length_a   1.000
_cell.length_b   1.000
_cell.length_c   1.000
_cell.angle_alpha   90.00
_cell.angle_beta   90.00
_cell.angle_gamma   90.00
#
_symmetry.space_group_name_H-M   'P 1'
#
loop_
_entity.id
_entity.type
_entity.pdbx_description
1 polymer ?
#
loop_
_entity_poly.entity_id
_entity_poly.type
_entity_poly.pdbx_seq_one_letter_code
_entity_poly.pdbx_strand_id
1 'polypeptide(L)'
;MVISDFEKWRKDRIILRDISRRILASLSTPLSWNGLAQDAGGIAANTAKEYVQLLADSYLLYILEFFNKSRKSASPNKNRKLYPFDPLIYLVLAQIANTTFDHRAEPHLIEGVVGEALMRNTETELFEGFARLTSTFYWRSTRDKEVDFVVLWNGEEIPIEVKYQSRISPSDYTTIKRSFGKGLVLTKDAFFPESGIYGLPVACFLYLLP
;
A
#
# COMPACT_ATOMS: atom_id res chain seq x y z
N MET A 1 -23.20 2.46 -8.62
CA MET A 1 -22.21 3.28 -9.34
C MET A 1 -21.02 2.45 -9.80
N VAL A 2 -20.12 1.91 -8.95
CA VAL A 2 -18.93 1.13 -9.39
C VAL A 2 -19.30 -0.05 -10.32
N ILE A 3 -20.22 -0.92 -9.89
CA ILE A 3 -20.62 -2.10 -10.69
C ILE A 3 -21.18 -1.67 -12.06
N SER A 4 -22.01 -0.62 -12.12
CA SER A 4 -22.58 -0.14 -13.38
C SER A 4 -21.54 0.42 -14.33
N ASP A 5 -20.44 0.99 -13.82
CA ASP A 5 -19.36 1.50 -14.66
C ASP A 5 -18.54 0.35 -15.24
N PHE A 6 -18.26 -0.68 -14.44
CA PHE A 6 -17.62 -1.92 -14.95
C PHE A 6 -18.47 -2.61 -16.02
N GLU A 7 -19.81 -2.59 -15.90
CA GLU A 7 -20.70 -3.13 -16.93
C GLU A 7 -20.67 -2.32 -18.23
N LYS A 8 -20.66 -0.98 -18.14
CA LYS A 8 -20.47 -0.12 -19.30
C LYS A 8 -19.15 -0.42 -20.03
N TRP A 9 -18.11 -0.79 -19.28
CA TRP A 9 -16.82 -1.22 -19.84
C TRP A 9 -16.80 -2.70 -20.24
N ARG A 10 -17.96 -3.37 -20.26
CA ARG A 10 -18.10 -4.80 -20.59
C ARG A 10 -17.24 -5.73 -19.72
N LYS A 11 -17.07 -5.39 -18.45
CA LYS A 11 -16.33 -6.20 -17.47
C LYS A 11 -17.27 -7.18 -16.76
N ASP A 12 -16.77 -8.40 -16.55
CA ASP A 12 -17.49 -9.45 -15.86
C ASP A 12 -17.58 -9.16 -14.35
N ARG A 13 -18.80 -9.23 -13.80
CA ARG A 13 -19.08 -8.99 -12.38
C ARG A 13 -18.48 -10.07 -11.47
N ILE A 14 -18.39 -11.31 -11.94
CA ILE A 14 -17.85 -12.42 -11.15
C ILE A 14 -16.35 -12.22 -10.97
N ILE A 15 -15.65 -11.86 -12.05
CA ILE A 15 -14.22 -11.54 -11.99
C ILE A 15 -13.97 -10.33 -11.06
N LEU A 16 -14.77 -9.27 -11.17
CA LEU A 16 -14.65 -8.10 -10.30
C LEU A 16 -14.84 -8.47 -8.83
N ARG A 17 -15.85 -9.29 -8.52
CA ARG A 17 -16.12 -9.81 -7.17
C ARG A 17 -14.91 -10.59 -6.62
N ASP A 18 -14.38 -11.53 -7.42
CA ASP A 18 -13.32 -12.43 -6.95
C ASP A 18 -11.98 -11.69 -6.80
N ILE A 19 -11.67 -10.74 -7.70
CA ILE A 19 -10.55 -9.80 -7.56
C ILE A 19 -10.71 -8.95 -6.30
N SER A 20 -11.88 -8.35 -6.07
CA SER A 20 -12.14 -7.54 -4.88
C SER A 20 -11.97 -8.36 -3.59
N ARG A 21 -12.48 -9.60 -3.57
CA ARG A 21 -12.28 -10.52 -2.45
C ARG A 21 -10.82 -10.80 -2.18
N ARG A 22 -10.03 -11.06 -3.22
CA ARG A 22 -8.60 -11.34 -3.08
C ARG A 22 -7.83 -10.12 -2.60
N ILE A 23 -8.16 -8.93 -3.09
CA ILE A 23 -7.57 -7.67 -2.61
C ILE A 23 -7.80 -7.50 -1.12
N LEU A 24 -9.05 -7.65 -0.66
CA LEU A 24 -9.38 -7.51 0.76
C LEU A 24 -8.68 -8.55 1.64
N ALA A 25 -8.50 -9.77 1.14
CA ALA A 25 -7.79 -10.84 1.86
C ALA A 25 -6.26 -10.65 1.88
N SER A 26 -5.72 -9.70 1.12
CA SER A 26 -4.28 -9.49 0.96
C SER A 26 -3.82 -8.07 1.29
N LEU A 27 -4.61 -7.33 2.05
CA LEU A 27 -4.19 -6.01 2.52
C LEU A 27 -2.81 -6.09 3.18
N SER A 28 -1.95 -5.12 2.89
CA SER A 28 -0.55 -5.05 3.35
C SER A 28 0.36 -6.20 2.89
N THR A 29 -0.14 -7.15 2.08
CA THR A 29 0.64 -8.29 1.61
C THR A 29 0.98 -8.14 0.13
N PRO A 30 2.26 -8.31 -0.26
CA PRO A 30 2.65 -8.22 -1.65
C PRO A 30 2.03 -9.31 -2.53
N LEU A 31 1.41 -8.93 -3.64
CA LEU A 31 0.76 -9.79 -4.62
C LEU A 31 1.47 -9.81 -5.97
N SER A 32 1.54 -10.99 -6.61
CA SER A 32 1.85 -11.11 -8.02
C SER A 32 0.58 -11.07 -8.88
N TRP A 33 0.71 -10.63 -10.14
CA TRP A 33 -0.42 -10.68 -11.09
C TRP A 33 -0.90 -12.12 -11.34
N ASN A 34 0.03 -13.08 -11.38
CA ASN A 34 -0.31 -14.49 -11.53
C ASN A 34 -1.06 -15.03 -10.31
N GLY A 35 -0.63 -14.70 -9.09
CA GLY A 35 -1.31 -15.12 -7.86
C GLY A 35 -2.73 -14.53 -7.80
N LEU A 36 -2.88 -13.23 -8.09
CA LEU A 36 -4.19 -12.59 -8.14
C LEU A 36 -5.11 -13.24 -9.18
N ALA A 37 -4.59 -13.52 -10.38
CA ALA A 37 -5.32 -14.14 -11.46
C ALA A 37 -5.78 -15.57 -11.13
N GLN A 38 -4.90 -16.34 -10.51
CA GLN A 38 -5.22 -17.71 -10.06
C GLN A 38 -6.34 -17.72 -9.02
N ASP A 39 -6.25 -16.82 -8.03
CA ASP A 39 -7.24 -16.72 -6.96
C ASP A 39 -8.58 -16.09 -7.42
N ALA A 40 -8.57 -15.37 -8.54
CA ALA A 40 -9.76 -14.81 -9.17
C ALA A 40 -10.40 -15.76 -10.22
N GLY A 41 -10.31 -17.07 -10.00
CA GLY A 41 -10.93 -18.08 -10.85
C GLY A 41 -10.06 -18.58 -12.00
N GLY A 42 -8.73 -18.40 -11.94
CA GLY A 42 -7.79 -18.89 -12.97
C GLY A 42 -7.82 -18.08 -14.25
N ILE A 43 -8.13 -16.80 -14.19
CA ILE A 43 -8.11 -15.88 -15.34
C ILE A 43 -6.67 -15.58 -15.82
N ALA A 44 -6.51 -14.94 -16.96
CA ALA A 44 -5.20 -14.48 -17.39
C ALA A 44 -4.66 -13.34 -16.50
N ALA A 45 -3.35 -13.33 -16.22
CA ALA A 45 -2.71 -12.30 -15.41
C ALA A 45 -2.92 -10.87 -15.94
N ASN A 46 -2.94 -10.72 -17.28
CA ASN A 46 -3.24 -9.42 -17.91
C ASN A 46 -4.68 -8.97 -17.63
N THR A 47 -5.63 -9.89 -17.61
CA THR A 47 -7.02 -9.58 -17.25
C THR A 47 -7.10 -9.12 -15.79
N ALA A 48 -6.44 -9.83 -14.86
CA ALA A 48 -6.40 -9.40 -13.46
C ALA A 48 -5.77 -8.01 -13.29
N LYS A 49 -4.66 -7.75 -14.00
CA LYS A 49 -4.02 -6.42 -14.03
C LYS A 49 -4.96 -5.34 -14.55
N GLU A 50 -5.71 -5.62 -15.61
CA GLU A 50 -6.65 -4.66 -16.21
C GLU A 50 -7.76 -4.27 -15.22
N TYR A 51 -8.35 -5.25 -14.49
CA TYR A 51 -9.36 -4.96 -13.47
C TYR A 51 -8.80 -4.12 -12.32
N VAL A 52 -7.60 -4.44 -11.84
CA VAL A 52 -6.93 -3.65 -10.80
C VAL A 52 -6.64 -2.23 -11.30
N GLN A 53 -6.18 -2.08 -12.54
CA GLN A 53 -5.92 -0.77 -13.13
C GLN A 53 -7.21 0.07 -13.22
N LEU A 54 -8.33 -0.52 -13.65
CA LEU A 54 -9.63 0.16 -13.68
C LEU A 54 -10.08 0.60 -12.29
N LEU A 55 -9.86 -0.24 -11.26
CA LEU A 55 -10.14 0.15 -9.87
C LEU A 55 -9.24 1.31 -9.43
N ALA A 56 -7.96 1.30 -9.80
CA ALA A 56 -7.01 2.35 -9.49
C ALA A 56 -7.34 3.66 -10.24
N ASP A 57 -7.65 3.60 -11.53
CA ASP A 57 -8.03 4.76 -12.34
C ASP A 57 -9.35 5.40 -11.86
N SER A 58 -10.19 4.60 -11.17
CA SER A 58 -11.43 5.06 -10.51
C SER A 58 -11.22 5.54 -9.07
N TYR A 59 -9.97 5.69 -8.60
CA TYR A 59 -9.63 6.08 -7.22
C TYR A 59 -10.21 5.15 -6.14
N LEU A 60 -10.47 3.89 -6.48
CA LEU A 60 -10.91 2.88 -5.52
C LEU A 60 -9.74 2.14 -4.87
N LEU A 61 -8.59 2.11 -5.56
CA LEU A 61 -7.37 1.49 -5.08
C LEU A 61 -6.18 2.39 -5.39
N TYR A 62 -5.09 2.21 -4.63
CA TYR A 62 -3.77 2.56 -5.09
C TYR A 62 -2.85 1.34 -5.12
N ILE A 63 -1.88 1.39 -6.03
CA ILE A 63 -0.90 0.33 -6.25
C ILE A 63 0.43 0.80 -5.69
N LEU A 64 0.93 0.13 -4.65
CA LEU A 64 2.23 0.42 -4.07
C LEU A 64 3.27 -0.54 -4.66
N GLU A 65 4.23 0.02 -5.41
CA GLU A 65 5.24 -0.74 -6.12
C GLU A 65 6.45 -1.07 -5.23
N PHE A 66 7.21 -2.09 -5.62
CA PHE A 66 8.43 -2.48 -4.94
C PHE A 66 9.57 -1.49 -5.22
N PHE A 67 10.29 -1.08 -4.17
CA PHE A 67 11.45 -0.21 -4.25
C PHE A 67 12.72 -0.94 -4.68
N ASN A 68 13.31 -0.52 -5.77
CA ASN A 68 14.65 -0.95 -6.18
C ASN A 68 15.69 0.03 -5.64
N LYS A 69 16.39 -0.35 -4.57
CA LYS A 69 17.41 0.51 -3.92
C LYS A 69 18.53 0.95 -4.87
N SER A 70 18.99 0.05 -5.76
CA SER A 70 20.10 0.36 -6.68
C SER A 70 19.73 1.40 -7.73
N ARG A 71 18.45 1.39 -8.17
CA ARG A 71 17.94 2.31 -9.20
C ARG A 71 17.19 3.49 -8.61
N LYS A 72 16.91 3.48 -7.32
CA LYS A 72 16.04 4.45 -6.62
C LYS A 72 14.70 4.66 -7.35
N SER A 73 14.04 3.58 -7.74
CA SER A 73 12.81 3.61 -8.55
C SER A 73 11.97 2.36 -8.32
N ALA A 74 10.74 2.36 -8.89
CA ALA A 74 9.87 1.18 -8.93
C ALA A 74 10.53 0.00 -9.65
N SER A 75 10.16 -1.22 -9.24
CA SER A 75 10.51 -2.47 -9.90
C SER A 75 9.24 -3.18 -10.40
N PRO A 76 8.75 -2.90 -11.60
CA PRO A 76 7.45 -3.35 -12.09
C PRO A 76 7.32 -4.87 -12.23
N ASN A 77 8.45 -5.59 -12.27
CA ASN A 77 8.48 -7.05 -12.33
C ASN A 77 8.38 -7.73 -10.96
N LYS A 78 8.38 -6.96 -9.87
CA LYS A 78 8.18 -7.46 -8.52
C LYS A 78 6.71 -7.45 -8.12
N ASN A 79 6.38 -8.12 -7.02
CA ASN A 79 5.05 -8.03 -6.41
C ASN A 79 4.74 -6.58 -6.03
N ARG A 80 3.47 -6.27 -5.86
CA ARG A 80 2.93 -4.96 -5.43
C ARG A 80 1.96 -5.16 -4.30
N LYS A 81 1.80 -4.13 -3.47
CA LYS A 81 0.73 -4.09 -2.48
C LYS A 81 -0.46 -3.31 -3.07
N LEU A 82 -1.66 -3.71 -2.72
CA LEU A 82 -2.91 -3.08 -3.15
C LEU A 82 -3.67 -2.62 -1.91
N TYR A 83 -4.05 -1.36 -1.88
CA TYR A 83 -4.81 -0.78 -0.78
C TYR A 83 -6.05 -0.06 -1.29
N PRO A 84 -7.18 -0.11 -0.57
CA PRO A 84 -8.25 0.85 -0.77
C PRO A 84 -7.69 2.27 -0.62
N PHE A 85 -8.13 3.18 -1.48
CA PHE A 85 -7.71 4.57 -1.45
C PHE A 85 -8.17 5.29 -0.16
N ASP A 86 -9.27 4.84 0.41
CA ASP A 86 -9.87 5.33 1.66
C ASP A 86 -10.47 4.13 2.41
N PRO A 87 -10.47 4.12 3.77
CA PRO A 87 -11.11 3.07 4.54
C PRO A 87 -12.59 2.81 4.21
N LEU A 88 -13.35 3.84 3.78
CA LEU A 88 -14.74 3.66 3.34
C LEU A 88 -14.81 2.83 2.05
N ILE A 89 -13.80 2.91 1.20
CA ILE A 89 -13.73 2.09 -0.04
C ILE A 89 -13.55 0.62 0.29
N TYR A 90 -12.93 0.27 1.43
CA TYR A 90 -12.94 -1.10 1.92
C TYR A 90 -14.37 -1.65 2.01
N LEU A 91 -15.31 -0.88 2.54
CA LEU A 91 -16.71 -1.29 2.65
C LEU A 91 -17.37 -1.46 1.27
N VAL A 92 -17.05 -0.60 0.32
CA VAL A 92 -17.52 -0.72 -1.07
C VAL A 92 -16.98 -2.01 -1.71
N LEU A 93 -15.68 -2.28 -1.55
CA LEU A 93 -15.06 -3.51 -2.07
C LEU A 93 -15.62 -4.75 -1.37
N ALA A 94 -15.88 -4.69 -0.06
CA ALA A 94 -16.49 -5.77 0.70
C ALA A 94 -17.91 -6.07 0.18
N GLN A 95 -18.69 -5.05 -0.13
CA GLN A 95 -20.00 -5.22 -0.76
C GLN A 95 -19.89 -5.87 -2.14
N ILE A 96 -18.96 -5.43 -2.98
CA ILE A 96 -18.69 -6.04 -4.30
C ILE A 96 -18.24 -7.49 -4.14
N ALA A 97 -17.37 -7.78 -3.18
CA ALA A 97 -16.86 -9.11 -2.86
C ALA A 97 -17.89 -10.03 -2.20
N ASN A 98 -19.07 -9.50 -1.88
CA ASN A 98 -20.11 -10.20 -1.11
C ASN A 98 -19.57 -10.76 0.22
N THR A 99 -18.91 -9.89 0.99
CA THR A 99 -18.34 -10.18 2.32
C THR A 99 -18.63 -9.02 3.28
N THR A 100 -18.34 -9.21 4.56
CA THR A 100 -18.54 -8.22 5.61
C THR A 100 -17.22 -7.59 6.05
N PHE A 101 -17.29 -6.49 6.81
CA PHE A 101 -16.13 -5.89 7.43
C PHE A 101 -15.48 -6.86 8.43
N ASP A 102 -14.16 -7.02 8.32
CA ASP A 102 -13.35 -7.78 9.28
C ASP A 102 -12.53 -6.79 10.14
N HIS A 103 -12.82 -6.74 11.44
CA HIS A 103 -12.08 -5.89 12.39
C HIS A 103 -10.57 -6.17 12.42
N ARG A 104 -10.14 -7.36 12.02
CA ARG A 104 -8.71 -7.68 11.87
C ARG A 104 -8.03 -6.90 10.76
N ALA A 105 -8.80 -6.29 9.85
CA ALA A 105 -8.27 -5.43 8.80
C ALA A 105 -7.84 -4.04 9.30
N GLU A 106 -8.23 -3.61 10.51
CA GLU A 106 -7.95 -2.27 11.02
C GLU A 106 -6.48 -1.85 10.93
N PRO A 107 -5.48 -2.63 11.41
CA PRO A 107 -4.08 -2.26 11.28
C PRO A 107 -3.63 -2.09 9.83
N HIS A 108 -4.14 -2.92 8.92
CA HIS A 108 -3.85 -2.85 7.49
C HIS A 108 -4.50 -1.64 6.82
N LEU A 109 -5.68 -1.23 7.28
CA LEU A 109 -6.33 0.00 6.82
C LEU A 109 -5.57 1.24 7.28
N ILE A 110 -5.06 1.25 8.52
CA ILE A 110 -4.20 2.33 9.02
C ILE A 110 -2.91 2.43 8.20
N GLU A 111 -2.28 1.30 7.87
CA GLU A 111 -1.15 1.28 6.93
C GLU A 111 -1.56 1.89 5.57
N GLY A 112 -2.73 1.51 5.04
CA GLY A 112 -3.27 2.08 3.81
C GLY A 112 -3.46 3.60 3.87
N VAL A 113 -4.00 4.13 4.96
CA VAL A 113 -4.19 5.59 5.17
C VAL A 113 -2.85 6.32 5.18
N VAL A 114 -1.84 5.75 5.85
CA VAL A 114 -0.48 6.32 5.83
C VAL A 114 0.08 6.34 4.41
N GLY A 115 -0.07 5.25 3.67
CA GLY A 115 0.43 5.16 2.28
C GLY A 115 -0.26 6.16 1.35
N GLU A 116 -1.58 6.34 1.47
CA GLU A 116 -2.33 7.34 0.70
C GLU A 116 -1.84 8.75 1.00
N ALA A 117 -1.71 9.08 2.29
CA ALA A 117 -1.23 10.40 2.72
C ALA A 117 0.19 10.68 2.20
N LEU A 118 1.09 9.69 2.25
CA LEU A 118 2.44 9.81 1.70
C LEU A 118 2.41 10.04 0.18
N MET A 119 1.63 9.26 -0.56
CA MET A 119 1.52 9.40 -2.02
C MET A 119 0.97 10.76 -2.40
N ARG A 120 -0.10 11.23 -1.75
CA ARG A 120 -0.70 12.53 -1.99
C ARG A 120 0.29 13.67 -1.78
N ASN A 121 1.08 13.61 -0.72
CA ASN A 121 2.06 14.65 -0.40
C ASN A 121 3.28 14.63 -1.33
N THR A 122 3.71 13.45 -1.78
CA THR A 122 4.86 13.34 -2.70
C THR A 122 4.50 13.60 -4.15
N GLU A 123 3.27 13.32 -4.56
CA GLU A 123 2.79 13.56 -5.94
C GLU A 123 2.45 15.04 -6.19
N THR A 124 2.11 15.82 -5.18
CA THR A 124 1.72 17.24 -5.35
C THR A 124 2.88 18.11 -5.83
N GLU A 125 4.12 17.76 -5.52
CA GLU A 125 5.31 18.50 -5.98
C GLU A 125 5.68 18.24 -7.44
N LEU A 126 5.06 17.24 -8.09
CA LEU A 126 5.42 16.78 -9.44
C LEU A 126 4.43 17.19 -10.53
N PHE A 127 3.42 18.00 -10.21
CA PHE A 127 2.37 18.41 -11.16
C PHE A 127 2.84 19.35 -12.28
N GLU A 128 4.10 19.77 -12.29
CA GLU A 128 4.66 20.63 -13.35
C GLU A 128 5.16 19.88 -14.59
N GLY A 129 5.03 18.55 -14.66
CA GLY A 129 5.47 17.77 -15.81
C GLY A 129 4.67 16.48 -16.00
N PHE A 130 4.41 16.11 -17.24
CA PHE A 130 3.58 14.99 -17.71
C PHE A 130 4.00 13.56 -17.26
N ALA A 131 4.91 13.41 -16.32
CA ALA A 131 5.34 12.11 -15.79
C ALA A 131 5.00 12.01 -14.30
N ARG A 132 4.07 11.14 -13.95
CA ARG A 132 3.81 10.69 -12.59
C ARG A 132 5.03 9.94 -12.07
N LEU A 133 5.94 10.64 -11.40
CA LEU A 133 7.06 10.00 -10.72
C LEU A 133 6.57 9.55 -9.34
N THR A 134 6.28 8.28 -9.20
CA THR A 134 5.99 7.67 -7.91
C THR A 134 7.21 7.78 -7.02
N SER A 135 7.05 8.41 -5.85
CA SER A 135 8.11 8.60 -4.85
C SER A 135 7.90 7.75 -3.60
N THR A 136 6.79 7.03 -3.51
CA THR A 136 6.43 6.16 -2.39
C THR A 136 6.36 4.71 -2.85
N PHE A 137 7.05 3.83 -2.14
CA PHE A 137 7.21 2.42 -2.47
C PHE A 137 7.14 1.58 -1.20
N TYR A 138 7.03 0.27 -1.31
CA TYR A 138 7.41 -0.66 -0.23
C TYR A 138 8.74 -1.33 -0.56
N TRP A 139 9.43 -1.87 0.44
CA TRP A 139 10.66 -2.59 0.24
C TRP A 139 10.66 -3.92 0.97
N ARG A 140 11.32 -4.92 0.37
CA ARG A 140 11.49 -6.24 0.96
C ARG A 140 12.89 -6.78 0.68
N SER A 141 13.52 -7.32 1.72
CA SER A 141 14.84 -7.95 1.61
C SER A 141 14.74 -9.33 0.94
N THR A 142 15.89 -9.88 0.53
CA THR A 142 15.99 -11.27 0.04
C THR A 142 15.64 -12.33 1.10
N ARG A 143 15.61 -11.95 2.38
CA ARG A 143 15.23 -12.80 3.52
C ARG A 143 13.80 -12.53 3.98
N ASP A 144 12.96 -12.04 3.10
CA ASP A 144 11.54 -11.75 3.35
C ASP A 144 11.26 -10.80 4.52
N LYS A 145 12.23 -9.93 4.87
CA LYS A 145 12.01 -8.84 5.82
C LYS A 145 11.54 -7.61 5.06
N GLU A 146 10.43 -7.05 5.49
CA GLU A 146 9.73 -5.96 4.79
C GLU A 146 9.85 -4.65 5.55
N VAL A 147 9.76 -3.54 4.82
CA VAL A 147 9.51 -2.18 5.29
C VAL A 147 8.28 -1.68 4.54
N ASP A 148 7.28 -1.20 5.29
CA ASP A 148 5.97 -0.88 4.76
C ASP A 148 6.03 0.21 3.70
N PHE A 149 6.81 1.28 3.96
CA PHE A 149 7.02 2.35 2.99
C PHE A 149 8.48 2.77 2.91
N VAL A 150 8.91 3.13 1.71
CA VAL A 150 10.15 3.85 1.45
C VAL A 150 9.79 5.06 0.60
N VAL A 151 9.96 6.25 1.16
CA VAL A 151 9.70 7.51 0.47
C VAL A 151 11.02 8.05 -0.07
N LEU A 152 11.05 8.45 -1.33
CA LEU A 152 12.14 9.22 -1.90
C LEU A 152 11.84 10.72 -1.73
N TRP A 153 12.58 11.38 -0.85
CA TRP A 153 12.44 12.80 -0.58
C TRP A 153 13.78 13.49 -0.79
N ASN A 154 13.84 14.42 -1.73
CA ASN A 154 15.09 15.13 -2.09
C ASN A 154 16.28 14.19 -2.36
N GLY A 155 16.01 13.02 -2.97
CA GLY A 155 17.04 12.01 -3.28
C GLY A 155 17.45 11.14 -2.10
N GLU A 156 16.91 11.37 -0.89
CA GLU A 156 17.08 10.52 0.28
C GLU A 156 16.00 9.45 0.40
N GLU A 157 16.38 8.29 0.94
CA GLU A 157 15.46 7.20 1.27
C GLU A 157 14.97 7.38 2.70
N ILE A 158 13.66 7.56 2.89
CA ILE A 158 13.01 7.64 4.20
C ILE A 158 12.18 6.37 4.38
N PRO A 159 12.68 5.35 5.07
CA PRO A 159 11.92 4.16 5.39
C PRO A 159 10.95 4.42 6.55
N ILE A 160 9.75 3.90 6.42
CA ILE A 160 8.65 4.07 7.38
C ILE A 160 8.01 2.71 7.63
N GLU A 161 7.85 2.34 8.88
CA GLU A 161 7.16 1.15 9.36
C GLU A 161 5.91 1.55 10.13
N VAL A 162 4.79 0.92 9.88
CA VAL A 162 3.54 1.18 10.59
C VAL A 162 3.30 0.06 11.61
N LYS A 163 3.37 0.41 12.89
CA LYS A 163 3.12 -0.50 14.02
C LYS A 163 1.99 0.08 14.88
N TYR A 164 0.75 -0.08 14.42
CA TYR A 164 -0.42 0.48 15.10
C TYR A 164 -0.71 -0.28 16.41
N GLN A 165 0.25 -0.17 17.32
CA GLN A 165 0.22 -0.75 18.67
C GLN A 165 0.89 0.19 19.68
N SER A 166 0.50 0.08 20.98
CA SER A 166 1.00 0.95 22.04
C SER A 166 2.36 0.51 22.59
N ARG A 167 2.71 -0.77 22.45
CA ARG A 167 3.99 -1.31 22.89
C ARG A 167 4.86 -1.63 21.72
N ILE A 168 5.98 -0.94 21.60
CA ILE A 168 6.96 -1.10 20.53
C ILE A 168 8.23 -1.72 21.12
N SER A 169 8.77 -2.69 20.44
CA SER A 169 10.01 -3.38 20.80
C SER A 169 11.08 -3.21 19.71
N PRO A 170 12.37 -3.37 20.01
CA PRO A 170 13.43 -3.30 19.02
C PRO A 170 13.25 -4.25 17.83
N SER A 171 12.56 -5.37 18.00
CA SER A 171 12.24 -6.31 16.92
C SER A 171 11.35 -5.70 15.84
N ASP A 172 10.48 -4.74 16.20
CA ASP A 172 9.50 -4.13 15.31
C ASP A 172 10.13 -3.24 14.23
N TYR A 173 11.35 -2.70 14.46
CA TYR A 173 12.08 -1.84 13.54
C TYR A 173 13.50 -2.33 13.19
N THR A 174 13.84 -3.56 13.56
CA THR A 174 15.15 -4.17 13.24
C THR A 174 15.45 -4.15 11.74
N THR A 175 14.43 -4.32 10.90
CA THR A 175 14.56 -4.30 9.44
C THR A 175 14.99 -2.93 8.94
N ILE A 176 14.35 -1.85 9.40
CA ILE A 176 14.76 -0.48 9.08
C ILE A 176 16.19 -0.23 9.53
N LYS A 177 16.49 -0.52 10.80
CA LYS A 177 17.82 -0.26 11.39
C LYS A 177 18.93 -0.96 10.63
N ARG A 178 18.74 -2.22 10.24
CA ARG A 178 19.75 -3.02 9.51
C ARG A 178 19.88 -2.63 8.04
N SER A 179 18.76 -2.28 7.38
CA SER A 179 18.74 -2.08 5.93
C SER A 179 18.93 -0.63 5.51
N PHE A 180 18.58 0.32 6.38
CA PHE A 180 18.58 1.76 6.07
C PHE A 180 19.36 2.59 7.10
N GLY A 181 19.58 2.09 8.32
CA GLY A 181 20.30 2.79 9.39
C GLY A 181 19.47 3.87 10.11
N LYS A 182 18.51 4.47 9.44
CA LYS A 182 17.60 5.50 9.96
C LYS A 182 16.17 5.28 9.46
N GLY A 183 15.16 5.81 10.15
CA GLY A 183 13.78 5.74 9.68
C GLY A 183 12.74 6.11 10.73
N LEU A 184 11.48 5.99 10.34
CA LEU A 184 10.31 6.27 11.18
C LEU A 184 9.56 4.99 11.52
N VAL A 185 9.03 4.94 12.74
CA VAL A 185 8.07 3.92 13.19
C VAL A 185 6.79 4.63 13.61
N LEU A 186 5.72 4.41 12.86
CA LEU A 186 4.43 5.00 13.15
C LEU A 186 3.65 4.10 14.09
N THR A 187 3.39 4.61 15.30
CA THR A 187 2.82 3.85 16.41
C THR A 187 1.36 4.23 16.64
N LYS A 188 0.68 3.56 17.55
CA LYS A 188 -0.66 3.97 18.00
C LYS A 188 -0.58 5.26 18.83
N ASP A 189 0.31 5.30 19.84
CA ASP A 189 0.38 6.39 20.83
C ASP A 189 1.79 6.62 21.42
N ALA A 190 2.80 5.84 21.03
CA ALA A 190 4.13 5.92 21.59
C ALA A 190 5.04 6.90 20.84
N PHE A 191 5.78 7.73 21.61
CA PHE A 191 6.89 8.53 21.12
C PHE A 191 8.20 7.97 21.66
N PHE A 192 9.19 7.78 20.80
CA PHE A 192 10.54 7.40 21.24
C PHE A 192 11.61 7.81 20.22
N PRO A 193 12.78 8.30 20.66
CA PRO A 193 14.00 8.39 19.84
C PRO A 193 14.91 7.20 20.17
N GLU A 194 15.40 6.49 19.16
CA GLU A 194 16.42 5.45 19.36
C GLU A 194 17.39 5.40 18.19
N SER A 195 18.60 5.93 18.38
CA SER A 195 19.75 5.79 17.47
C SER A 195 19.40 5.72 15.96
N GLY A 196 18.88 6.82 15.42
CA GLY A 196 18.45 6.93 14.02
C GLY A 196 17.02 6.47 13.74
N ILE A 197 16.32 5.88 14.70
CA ILE A 197 14.91 5.49 14.59
C ILE A 197 14.07 6.44 15.45
N TYR A 198 12.99 6.97 14.87
CA TYR A 198 12.07 7.85 15.55
C TYR A 198 10.67 7.26 15.52
N GLY A 199 10.12 6.99 16.71
CA GLY A 199 8.73 6.55 16.86
C GLY A 199 7.82 7.74 17.11
N LEU A 200 6.70 7.82 16.40
CA LEU A 200 5.66 8.81 16.64
C LEU A 200 4.26 8.25 16.32
N PRO A 201 3.20 8.72 17.02
CA PRO A 201 1.85 8.29 16.71
C PRO A 201 1.43 8.60 15.27
N VAL A 202 0.74 7.66 14.63
CA VAL A 202 0.18 7.84 13.27
C VAL A 202 -0.60 9.14 13.15
N ALA A 203 -1.45 9.45 14.15
CA ALA A 203 -2.25 10.67 14.14
C ALA A 203 -1.38 11.95 14.09
N CYS A 204 -0.29 11.98 14.86
CA CYS A 204 0.65 13.10 14.82
C CYS A 204 1.38 13.19 13.48
N PHE A 205 1.79 12.04 12.93
CA PHE A 205 2.42 11.99 11.62
C PHE A 205 1.50 12.56 10.53
N LEU A 206 0.26 12.08 10.47
CA LEU A 206 -0.73 12.53 9.47
C LEU A 206 -1.08 14.02 9.63
N TYR A 207 -1.10 14.54 10.86
CA TYR A 207 -1.35 15.95 11.13
C TYR A 207 -0.19 16.86 10.70
N LEU A 208 1.04 16.35 10.74
CA LEU A 208 2.26 17.12 10.38
C LEU A 208 2.58 17.06 8.88
N LEU A 209 1.95 16.16 8.13
CA LEU A 209 2.07 16.16 6.68
C LEU A 209 1.39 17.42 6.10
N PRO A 210 2.01 18.11 5.13
CA PRO A 210 1.47 19.32 4.53
C PRO A 210 0.17 19.10 3.77
#